data_ac8b93a9b933035585b02c81ba67f221
#
_entry.id   ac8b93a9b933035585b02c81ba67f221
#
_cell.length_a   1.000
_cell.length_b   1.000
_cell.length_c   1.000
_cell.angle_alpha   90.00
_cell.angle_beta   90.00
_cell.angle_gamma   90.00
#
_symmetry.space_group_name_H-M   'P 1'
#
loop_
_entity.id
_entity.type
_entity.pdbx_description
1 polymer ?
#
loop_
_entity_poly.entity_id
_entity_poly.type
_entity_poly.pdbx_seq_one_letter_code
_entity_poly.pdbx_strand_id
1 'polypeptide(L)'
;MTLWYHCSKNTIPKTPVELTMPKKTLQLLDPVLLINAYMQGIFPMADHKGKIHWYAPDPRAILEHDNLHVSRSLRATIRKGIYEVRMDTAFELVMCRCAARKETWINETLITTYRQLYHAGLVHSVEAWRDGALVGGLYGVALRGAFMGESMFSRATDASKVCLVALVEHLKARGYVLHDTQFLTPHLAALGVTEIPRRVYEQRLRAALQLNCTWNEMDT
;
A
#
# COMPACT_ATOMS: atom_id res chain seq x y z
N MET A 1 16.73 -2.02 -6.14
CA MET A 1 16.42 -0.89 -7.03
C MET A 1 14.93 -0.65 -6.98
N THR A 2 14.53 0.46 -6.57
CA THR A 2 13.31 0.87 -5.89
C THR A 2 12.24 1.32 -6.88
N LEU A 3 11.01 0.84 -6.83
CA LEU A 3 10.12 0.97 -8.00
C LEU A 3 8.69 1.43 -7.75
N TRP A 4 8.39 2.03 -6.57
CA TRP A 4 7.10 2.72 -6.44
C TRP A 4 7.16 4.20 -6.85
N TYR A 5 8.34 4.78 -6.93
CA TYR A 5 8.49 6.18 -7.26
C TYR A 5 9.63 6.40 -8.26
N HIS A 6 9.43 6.05 -9.53
CA HIS A 6 9.99 6.79 -10.63
C HIS A 6 8.85 7.62 -11.22
N CYS A 7 8.37 8.58 -10.46
CA CYS A 7 7.62 9.67 -11.02
C CYS A 7 8.65 10.52 -11.79
N SER A 8 8.64 10.44 -13.11
CA SER A 8 9.21 11.51 -13.93
C SER A 8 8.66 12.84 -13.39
N LYS A 9 9.47 13.88 -13.40
CA LYS A 9 9.26 15.21 -12.79
C LYS A 9 7.91 15.93 -13.08
N ASN A 10 6.91 15.25 -13.66
CA ASN A 10 5.71 15.87 -14.22
C ASN A 10 4.36 15.35 -13.73
N THR A 11 4.28 14.51 -12.68
CA THR A 11 2.96 13.98 -12.26
C THR A 11 2.81 13.86 -10.74
N ILE A 12 3.08 14.94 -10.02
CA ILE A 12 2.50 15.14 -8.68
C ILE A 12 1.08 15.67 -8.92
N PRO A 13 0.03 15.09 -8.31
CA PRO A 13 -1.34 15.55 -8.47
C PRO A 13 -1.44 17.03 -8.14
N LYS A 14 -2.11 17.77 -9.00
CA LYS A 14 -2.10 19.23 -9.01
C LYS A 14 -2.86 19.89 -7.85
N THR A 15 -3.53 19.15 -6.96
CA THR A 15 -4.29 19.80 -5.87
C THR A 15 -4.34 18.92 -4.61
N PRO A 16 -3.63 19.32 -3.52
CA PRO A 16 -3.89 18.79 -2.19
C PRO A 16 -5.30 19.19 -1.71
N VAL A 17 -5.99 18.27 -1.05
CA VAL A 17 -7.23 18.60 -0.34
C VAL A 17 -6.83 19.21 1.01
N GLU A 18 -7.18 20.47 1.24
CA GLU A 18 -6.85 21.18 2.48
C GLU A 18 -7.82 20.76 3.59
N LEU A 19 -7.40 19.83 4.46
CA LEU A 19 -8.04 19.59 5.74
C LEU A 19 -7.39 20.55 6.76
N THR A 20 -8.16 21.52 7.25
CA THR A 20 -7.71 22.50 8.24
C THR A 20 -7.47 21.80 9.59
N MET A 21 -6.20 21.70 10.00
CA MET A 21 -5.77 21.15 11.29
C MET A 21 -5.40 22.28 12.26
N PRO A 22 -5.71 22.18 13.56
CA PRO A 22 -5.29 23.16 14.57
C PRO A 22 -3.78 23.18 14.77
N LYS A 23 -3.21 24.35 15.04
CA LYS A 23 -1.77 24.60 15.17
C LYS A 23 -1.22 24.16 16.53
N LYS A 24 -0.07 23.49 16.48
CA LYS A 24 0.99 23.28 17.52
C LYS A 24 0.97 21.99 18.35
N THR A 25 2.08 21.32 18.25
CA THR A 25 2.85 20.31 19.00
C THR A 25 3.31 19.27 18.00
N LEU A 26 4.38 18.54 18.25
CA LEU A 26 4.72 17.31 17.48
C LEU A 26 3.45 16.46 17.36
N GLN A 27 2.60 16.79 16.41
CA GLN A 27 1.31 16.13 16.27
C GLN A 27 1.57 14.79 15.62
N LEU A 28 1.62 13.75 16.45
CA LEU A 28 1.30 12.42 16.01
C LEU A 28 0.00 12.53 15.20
N LEU A 29 -0.01 12.04 14.00
CA LEU A 29 -1.24 11.97 13.22
C LEU A 29 -2.16 10.99 13.95
N ASP A 30 -3.35 11.45 14.31
CA ASP A 30 -4.32 10.60 15.00
C ASP A 30 -4.68 9.39 14.11
N PRO A 31 -4.47 8.13 14.59
CA PRO A 31 -4.85 6.94 13.84
C PRO A 31 -6.32 6.90 13.43
N VAL A 32 -7.23 7.41 14.27
CA VAL A 32 -8.67 7.47 13.97
C VAL A 32 -8.92 8.43 12.81
N LEU A 33 -8.26 9.60 12.82
CA LEU A 33 -8.35 10.53 11.69
C LEU A 33 -7.84 9.90 10.40
N LEU A 34 -6.72 9.17 10.47
CA LEU A 34 -6.14 8.50 9.31
C LEU A 34 -7.08 7.44 8.72
N ILE A 35 -7.67 6.59 9.55
CA ILE A 35 -8.64 5.58 9.12
C ILE A 35 -9.89 6.24 8.53
N ASN A 36 -10.41 7.29 9.15
CA ASN A 36 -11.56 8.03 8.62
C ASN A 36 -11.27 8.69 7.26
N ALA A 37 -10.04 9.13 7.03
CA ALA A 37 -9.61 9.64 5.73
C ALA A 37 -9.59 8.52 4.66
N TYR A 38 -9.02 7.35 4.99
CA TYR A 38 -9.05 6.19 4.08
C TYR A 38 -10.47 5.74 3.74
N MET A 39 -11.38 5.73 4.70
CA MET A 39 -12.80 5.43 4.47
C MET A 39 -13.48 6.41 3.50
N GLN A 40 -12.92 7.61 3.32
CA GLN A 40 -13.36 8.63 2.37
C GLN A 40 -12.53 8.64 1.07
N GLY A 41 -11.59 7.69 0.90
CA GLY A 41 -10.71 7.64 -0.26
C GLY A 41 -9.57 8.66 -0.24
N ILE A 42 -9.27 9.22 0.92
CA ILE A 42 -8.22 10.22 1.13
C ILE A 42 -7.03 9.57 1.84
N PHE A 43 -5.80 9.90 1.45
CA PHE A 43 -4.58 9.35 2.04
C PHE A 43 -3.52 10.44 2.25
N PRO A 44 -2.58 10.26 3.20
CA PRO A 44 -1.55 11.23 3.50
C PRO A 44 -0.26 10.98 2.74
N MET A 45 0.46 12.06 2.43
CA MET A 45 1.88 12.00 2.04
C MET A 45 2.61 13.19 2.68
N ALA A 46 3.82 12.97 3.20
CA ALA A 46 4.66 14.06 3.67
C ALA A 46 5.45 14.69 2.51
N ASP A 47 5.60 16.01 2.54
CA ASP A 47 6.50 16.72 1.65
C ASP A 47 7.96 16.68 2.14
N HIS A 48 8.87 17.30 1.39
CA HIS A 48 10.31 17.38 1.73
C HIS A 48 10.61 18.14 3.04
N LYS A 49 9.64 18.88 3.59
CA LYS A 49 9.71 19.58 4.89
C LYS A 49 9.08 18.76 6.02
N GLY A 50 8.57 17.56 5.70
CA GLY A 50 7.88 16.68 6.65
C GLY A 50 6.43 17.08 6.94
N LYS A 51 5.86 18.09 6.25
CA LYS A 51 4.46 18.45 6.38
C LYS A 51 3.59 17.42 5.66
N ILE A 52 2.58 16.91 6.35
CA ILE A 52 1.60 15.97 5.78
C ILE A 52 0.57 16.73 4.96
N HIS A 53 0.37 16.28 3.73
CA HIS A 53 -0.68 16.72 2.83
C HIS A 53 -1.62 15.55 2.55
N TRP A 54 -2.88 15.85 2.27
CA TRP A 54 -3.91 14.87 2.01
C TRP A 54 -4.26 14.85 0.52
N TYR A 55 -4.44 13.66 -0.03
CA TYR A 55 -4.63 13.47 -1.47
C TYR A 55 -5.86 12.61 -1.75
N ALA A 56 -6.58 12.99 -2.80
CA ALA A 56 -7.71 12.25 -3.36
C ALA A 56 -7.68 12.41 -4.89
N PRO A 57 -6.80 11.67 -5.60
CA PRO A 57 -6.60 11.86 -7.03
C PRO A 57 -7.82 11.48 -7.86
N ASP A 58 -7.94 12.15 -9.01
CA ASP A 58 -8.82 11.80 -10.10
C ASP A 58 -8.00 11.87 -11.41
N PRO A 59 -7.80 10.77 -12.12
CA PRO A 59 -8.30 9.42 -11.84
C PRO A 59 -7.59 8.74 -10.65
N ARG A 60 -8.20 7.65 -10.15
CA ARG A 60 -7.64 6.80 -9.09
C ARG A 60 -7.14 5.49 -9.67
N ALA A 61 -5.91 5.11 -9.30
CA ALA A 61 -5.32 3.85 -9.73
C ALA A 61 -5.75 2.68 -8.81
N ILE A 62 -6.18 1.58 -9.41
CA ILE A 62 -6.56 0.34 -8.73
C ILE A 62 -5.96 -0.86 -9.44
N LEU A 63 -5.77 -1.95 -8.70
CA LEU A 63 -5.45 -3.25 -9.25
C LEU A 63 -6.68 -4.18 -9.14
N GLU A 64 -7.30 -4.50 -10.27
CA GLU A 64 -8.25 -5.58 -10.31
C GLU A 64 -7.52 -6.90 -10.08
N HIS A 65 -7.96 -7.71 -9.11
CA HIS A 65 -7.21 -8.91 -8.71
C HIS A 65 -7.00 -9.89 -9.88
N ASP A 66 -7.96 -9.99 -10.80
CA ASP A 66 -7.87 -10.88 -11.97
C ASP A 66 -7.01 -10.30 -13.11
N ASN A 67 -6.71 -9.01 -13.05
CA ASN A 67 -5.88 -8.33 -14.05
C ASN A 67 -4.39 -8.28 -13.66
N LEU A 68 -4.00 -8.87 -12.52
CA LEU A 68 -2.59 -8.91 -12.13
C LEU A 68 -1.75 -9.63 -13.20
N HIS A 69 -0.88 -8.86 -13.87
CA HIS A 69 0.00 -9.41 -14.89
C HIS A 69 1.22 -10.07 -14.25
N VAL A 70 1.25 -11.40 -14.26
CA VAL A 70 2.39 -12.20 -13.81
C VAL A 70 3.18 -12.65 -15.03
N SER A 71 4.34 -12.06 -15.29
CA SER A 71 5.20 -12.40 -16.43
C SER A 71 5.70 -13.86 -16.33
N ARG A 72 6.14 -14.41 -17.49
CA ARG A 72 6.70 -15.78 -17.53
C ARG A 72 7.92 -15.94 -16.59
N SER A 73 8.78 -14.92 -16.51
CA SER A 73 9.94 -14.90 -15.61
C SER A 73 9.53 -14.87 -14.16
N LEU A 74 8.56 -14.03 -13.78
CA LEU A 74 8.05 -13.94 -12.41
C LEU A 74 7.39 -15.28 -11.97
N ARG A 75 6.60 -15.91 -12.84
CA ARG A 75 6.05 -17.25 -12.57
C ARG A 75 7.15 -18.29 -12.35
N ALA A 76 8.24 -18.22 -13.11
CA ALA A 76 9.39 -19.12 -12.91
C ALA A 76 10.08 -18.86 -11.56
N THR A 77 10.24 -17.60 -11.15
CA THR A 77 10.78 -17.20 -9.84
C THR A 77 9.94 -17.75 -8.70
N ILE A 78 8.62 -17.60 -8.76
CA ILE A 78 7.67 -18.12 -7.76
C ILE A 78 7.74 -19.65 -7.70
N ARG A 79 7.64 -20.32 -8.84
CA ARG A 79 7.66 -21.79 -8.90
C ARG A 79 8.95 -22.41 -8.37
N LYS A 80 10.09 -21.72 -8.52
CA LYS A 80 11.38 -22.14 -7.98
C LYS A 80 11.51 -21.96 -6.48
N GLY A 81 10.54 -21.29 -5.82
CA GLY A 81 10.60 -21.03 -4.38
C GLY A 81 11.82 -20.21 -3.96
N ILE A 82 12.26 -19.24 -4.81
CA ILE A 82 13.48 -18.44 -4.54
C ILE A 82 13.31 -17.59 -3.28
N TYR A 83 12.08 -17.22 -2.95
CA TYR A 83 11.74 -16.42 -1.79
C TYR A 83 10.76 -17.18 -0.89
N GLU A 84 11.01 -17.17 0.40
CA GLU A 84 10.01 -17.48 1.40
C GLU A 84 9.13 -16.25 1.59
N VAL A 85 7.83 -16.41 1.41
CA VAL A 85 6.85 -15.34 1.64
C VAL A 85 6.30 -15.46 3.05
N ARG A 86 6.33 -14.36 3.80
CA ARG A 86 5.73 -14.24 5.12
C ARG A 86 4.80 -13.05 5.15
N MET A 87 3.85 -13.04 6.11
CA MET A 87 2.96 -11.92 6.35
C MET A 87 3.07 -11.50 7.81
N ASP A 88 3.10 -10.20 8.05
CA ASP A 88 3.11 -9.57 9.38
C ASP A 88 4.24 -10.03 10.33
N THR A 89 5.35 -10.57 9.78
CA THR A 89 6.47 -11.02 10.61
C THR A 89 7.53 -9.95 10.83
N ALA A 90 7.58 -8.92 9.98
CA ALA A 90 8.59 -7.86 10.03
C ALA A 90 8.07 -6.49 9.53
N PHE A 91 6.84 -6.13 9.88
CA PHE A 91 6.19 -4.90 9.41
C PHE A 91 7.08 -3.65 9.59
N GLU A 92 7.65 -3.44 10.77
CA GLU A 92 8.49 -2.27 11.04
C GLU A 92 9.71 -2.21 10.12
N LEU A 93 10.34 -3.37 9.86
CA LEU A 93 11.48 -3.45 8.96
C LEU A 93 11.06 -3.18 7.51
N VAL A 94 9.90 -3.70 7.07
CA VAL A 94 9.33 -3.39 5.75
C VAL A 94 9.11 -1.89 5.60
N MET A 95 8.49 -1.26 6.59
CA MET A 95 8.20 0.16 6.58
C MET A 95 9.48 1.01 6.56
N CYS A 96 10.47 0.70 7.41
CA CYS A 96 11.78 1.34 7.40
C CYS A 96 12.48 1.19 6.03
N ARG A 97 12.39 0.00 5.40
CA ARG A 97 12.96 -0.21 4.06
C ARG A 97 12.23 0.58 2.97
N CYS A 98 10.93 0.75 3.08
CA CYS A 98 10.15 1.61 2.20
C CYS A 98 10.51 3.09 2.38
N ALA A 99 10.74 3.54 3.61
CA ALA A 99 11.15 4.90 3.94
C ALA A 99 12.61 5.22 3.55
N ALA A 100 13.49 4.22 3.47
CA ALA A 100 14.93 4.38 3.19
C ALA A 100 15.23 4.70 1.72
N ARG A 101 14.57 5.73 1.16
CA ARG A 101 14.75 6.24 -0.20
C ARG A 101 15.29 7.66 -0.15
N LYS A 102 16.03 8.06 -1.20
CA LYS A 102 16.53 9.44 -1.32
C LYS A 102 15.37 10.46 -1.34
N GLU A 103 14.28 10.08 -1.98
CA GLU A 103 13.02 10.84 -1.99
C GLU A 103 11.93 9.93 -1.43
N THR A 104 11.41 10.26 -0.26
CA THR A 104 10.34 9.53 0.41
C THR A 104 9.29 10.48 0.94
N TRP A 105 8.04 10.05 0.88
CA TRP A 105 6.90 10.72 1.53
C TRP A 105 6.60 10.14 2.92
N ILE A 106 7.35 9.09 3.33
CA ILE A 106 7.18 8.42 4.61
C ILE A 106 8.08 9.12 5.63
N ASN A 107 7.48 9.85 6.58
CA ASN A 107 8.19 10.50 7.68
C ASN A 107 7.93 9.79 9.01
N GLU A 108 8.61 10.22 10.08
CA GLU A 108 8.50 9.62 11.42
C GLU A 108 7.07 9.67 11.98
N THR A 109 6.30 10.73 11.67
CA THR A 109 4.89 10.83 12.07
C THR A 109 4.06 9.71 11.44
N LEU A 110 4.21 9.49 10.14
CA LEU A 110 3.54 8.41 9.43
C LEU A 110 3.99 7.04 9.93
N ILE A 111 5.30 6.84 10.14
CA ILE A 111 5.84 5.59 10.70
C ILE A 111 5.18 5.26 12.03
N THR A 112 5.12 6.24 12.93
CA THR A 112 4.52 6.04 14.26
C THR A 112 3.03 5.73 14.18
N THR A 113 2.28 6.43 13.31
CA THR A 113 0.84 6.20 13.14
C THR A 113 0.55 4.84 12.51
N TYR A 114 1.26 4.45 11.46
CA TYR A 114 1.08 3.13 10.84
C TYR A 114 1.48 1.99 11.77
N ARG A 115 2.48 2.18 12.67
CA ARG A 115 2.81 1.21 13.71
C ARG A 115 1.63 1.01 14.68
N GLN A 116 0.96 2.08 15.09
CA GLN A 116 -0.25 1.98 15.93
C GLN A 116 -1.36 1.23 15.20
N LEU A 117 -1.58 1.50 13.92
CA LEU A 117 -2.57 0.80 13.11
C LEU A 117 -2.22 -0.67 12.87
N TYR A 118 -0.92 -0.99 12.75
CA TYR A 118 -0.46 -2.39 12.67
C TYR A 118 -0.80 -3.15 13.95
N HIS A 119 -0.53 -2.59 15.12
CA HIS A 119 -0.92 -3.21 16.41
C HIS A 119 -2.43 -3.29 16.61
N ALA A 120 -3.20 -2.44 15.93
CA ALA A 120 -4.66 -2.52 15.88
C ALA A 120 -5.21 -3.51 14.83
N GLY A 121 -4.34 -4.20 14.06
CA GLY A 121 -4.73 -5.15 13.03
C GLY A 121 -5.36 -4.52 11.78
N LEU A 122 -5.03 -3.24 11.51
CA LEU A 122 -5.55 -2.48 10.36
C LEU A 122 -4.50 -2.23 9.28
N VAL A 123 -3.24 -2.49 9.57
CA VAL A 123 -2.13 -2.38 8.62
C VAL A 123 -1.38 -3.70 8.61
N HIS A 124 -1.01 -4.15 7.41
CA HIS A 124 -0.39 -5.45 7.20
C HIS A 124 0.79 -5.35 6.25
N SER A 125 1.73 -6.28 6.38
CA SER A 125 2.89 -6.42 5.49
C SER A 125 2.95 -7.80 4.84
N VAL A 126 3.53 -7.82 3.64
CA VAL A 126 3.91 -9.06 2.95
C VAL A 126 5.39 -8.97 2.63
N GLU A 127 6.14 -10.01 2.97
CA GLU A 127 7.59 -10.02 3.01
C GLU A 127 8.16 -11.13 2.12
N ALA A 128 9.24 -10.82 1.41
CA ALA A 128 10.03 -11.80 0.67
C ALA A 128 11.38 -11.96 1.36
N TRP A 129 11.63 -13.17 1.85
CA TRP A 129 12.85 -13.57 2.54
C TRP A 129 13.69 -14.49 1.67
N ARG A 130 15.01 -14.32 1.73
CA ARG A 130 15.98 -15.22 1.09
C ARG A 130 17.20 -15.33 1.99
N ASP A 131 17.62 -16.57 2.29
CA ASP A 131 18.77 -16.87 3.15
C ASP A 131 18.70 -16.14 4.51
N GLY A 132 17.49 -16.10 5.12
CA GLY A 132 17.25 -15.42 6.39
C GLY A 132 17.24 -13.87 6.31
N ALA A 133 17.43 -13.29 5.12
CA ALA A 133 17.43 -11.84 4.92
C ALA A 133 16.12 -11.36 4.29
N LEU A 134 15.56 -10.26 4.77
CA LEU A 134 14.44 -9.56 4.17
C LEU A 134 14.90 -8.80 2.91
N VAL A 135 14.51 -9.28 1.72
CA VAL A 135 14.97 -8.77 0.43
C VAL A 135 13.89 -8.06 -0.39
N GLY A 136 12.66 -8.13 0.02
CA GLY A 136 11.52 -7.40 -0.58
C GLY A 136 10.35 -7.38 0.37
N GLY A 137 9.43 -6.46 0.15
CA GLY A 137 8.21 -6.36 0.95
C GLY A 137 7.33 -5.21 0.50
N LEU A 138 6.11 -5.26 0.93
CA LEU A 138 5.11 -4.21 0.80
C LEU A 138 4.28 -4.12 2.07
N TYR A 139 3.59 -3.00 2.25
CA TYR A 139 2.59 -2.85 3.31
C TYR A 139 1.41 -2.04 2.82
N GLY A 140 0.30 -2.15 3.54
CA GLY A 140 -0.92 -1.40 3.25
C GLY A 140 -1.94 -1.48 4.36
N VAL A 141 -3.00 -0.70 4.20
CA VAL A 141 -4.14 -0.60 5.12
C VAL A 141 -5.24 -1.52 4.66
N ALA A 142 -5.73 -2.39 5.53
CA ALA A 142 -6.85 -3.30 5.28
C ALA A 142 -8.10 -2.80 6.02
N LEU A 143 -9.11 -2.42 5.28
CA LEU A 143 -10.38 -1.92 5.84
C LEU A 143 -11.54 -2.67 5.21
N ARG A 144 -12.12 -3.59 5.97
CA ARG A 144 -13.24 -4.39 5.49
C ARG A 144 -12.87 -5.11 4.19
N GLY A 145 -13.59 -4.89 3.09
CA GLY A 145 -13.29 -5.48 1.78
C GLY A 145 -12.33 -4.66 0.90
N ALA A 146 -11.68 -3.63 1.44
CA ALA A 146 -10.70 -2.81 0.73
C ALA A 146 -9.30 -2.96 1.29
N PHE A 147 -8.30 -3.04 0.40
CA PHE A 147 -6.87 -2.95 0.74
C PHE A 147 -6.26 -1.75 0.02
N MET A 148 -5.62 -0.86 0.76
CA MET A 148 -4.90 0.30 0.24
C MET A 148 -3.41 0.02 0.31
N GLY A 149 -2.78 -0.30 -0.83
CA GLY A 149 -1.35 -0.55 -0.92
C GLY A 149 -0.56 0.75 -0.77
N GLU A 150 0.28 0.85 0.25
CA GLU A 150 0.98 2.08 0.60
C GLU A 150 2.35 2.18 -0.05
N SER A 151 3.18 1.21 0.15
CA SER A 151 4.53 1.23 -0.39
C SER A 151 5.12 -0.17 -0.49
N MET A 152 6.13 -0.32 -1.38
CA MET A 152 6.91 -1.55 -1.47
C MET A 152 8.39 -1.22 -1.68
N PHE A 153 9.27 -2.15 -1.31
CA PHE A 153 10.69 -2.10 -1.62
C PHE A 153 11.17 -3.42 -2.22
N SER A 154 12.27 -3.38 -2.97
CA SER A 154 12.90 -4.59 -3.53
C SER A 154 14.42 -4.42 -3.51
N ARG A 155 15.13 -5.37 -2.91
CA ARG A 155 16.60 -5.48 -2.89
C ARG A 155 17.12 -6.64 -3.73
N ALA A 156 16.21 -7.49 -4.20
CA ALA A 156 16.51 -8.60 -5.07
C ALA A 156 15.51 -8.64 -6.23
N THR A 157 15.91 -9.21 -7.36
CA THR A 157 15.08 -9.28 -8.57
C THR A 157 13.73 -9.91 -8.26
N ASP A 158 12.65 -9.23 -8.66
CA ASP A 158 11.25 -9.66 -8.50
C ASP A 158 10.74 -9.81 -7.05
N ALA A 159 11.54 -9.57 -6.00
CA ALA A 159 11.14 -9.82 -4.61
C ALA A 159 9.84 -9.08 -4.22
N SER A 160 9.70 -7.78 -4.55
CA SER A 160 8.45 -7.05 -4.29
C SER A 160 7.28 -7.52 -5.14
N LYS A 161 7.53 -8.00 -6.36
CA LYS A 161 6.47 -8.54 -7.22
C LYS A 161 5.96 -9.89 -6.70
N VAL A 162 6.85 -10.72 -6.13
CA VAL A 162 6.44 -11.95 -5.44
C VAL A 162 5.53 -11.63 -4.26
N CYS A 163 5.87 -10.60 -3.47
CA CYS A 163 4.99 -10.12 -2.40
C CYS A 163 3.62 -9.64 -2.93
N LEU A 164 3.60 -8.91 -4.07
CA LEU A 164 2.34 -8.45 -4.65
C LEU A 164 1.47 -9.61 -5.15
N VAL A 165 2.07 -10.64 -5.76
CA VAL A 165 1.32 -11.84 -6.17
C VAL A 165 0.72 -12.53 -4.95
N ALA A 166 1.51 -12.75 -3.90
CA ALA A 166 1.04 -13.38 -2.67
C ALA A 166 -0.06 -12.54 -1.98
N LEU A 167 0.10 -11.20 -1.97
CA LEU A 167 -0.94 -10.29 -1.49
C LEU A 167 -2.25 -10.48 -2.25
N VAL A 168 -2.22 -10.45 -3.59
CA VAL A 168 -3.44 -10.58 -4.40
C VAL A 168 -4.11 -11.93 -4.19
N GLU A 169 -3.35 -13.01 -4.10
CA GLU A 169 -3.89 -14.34 -3.77
C GLU A 169 -4.54 -14.35 -2.38
N HIS A 170 -3.90 -13.75 -1.40
CA HIS A 170 -4.44 -13.60 -0.05
C HIS A 170 -5.74 -12.77 -0.04
N LEU A 171 -5.74 -11.60 -0.69
CA LEU A 171 -6.91 -10.73 -0.76
C LEU A 171 -8.10 -11.44 -1.43
N LYS A 172 -7.87 -12.20 -2.50
CA LYS A 172 -8.91 -13.01 -3.16
C LYS A 172 -9.45 -14.08 -2.22
N ALA A 173 -8.57 -14.83 -1.56
CA ALA A 173 -8.97 -15.88 -0.63
C ALA A 173 -9.77 -15.33 0.56
N ARG A 174 -9.50 -14.10 0.99
CA ARG A 174 -10.18 -13.42 2.11
C ARG A 174 -11.40 -12.58 1.69
N GLY A 175 -11.75 -12.56 0.39
CA GLY A 175 -12.94 -11.89 -0.13
C GLY A 175 -12.83 -10.38 -0.29
N TYR A 176 -11.62 -9.82 -0.30
CA TYR A 176 -11.41 -8.41 -0.62
C TYR A 176 -11.76 -8.13 -2.08
N VAL A 177 -12.41 -6.98 -2.32
CA VAL A 177 -12.95 -6.62 -3.64
C VAL A 177 -12.36 -5.34 -4.23
N LEU A 178 -11.59 -4.58 -3.43
CA LEU A 178 -10.94 -3.35 -3.88
C LEU A 178 -9.47 -3.34 -3.46
N HIS A 179 -8.57 -3.26 -4.43
CA HIS A 179 -7.14 -3.05 -4.20
C HIS A 179 -6.74 -1.70 -4.78
N ASP A 180 -6.63 -0.72 -3.91
CA ASP A 180 -6.27 0.66 -4.21
C ASP A 180 -4.75 0.83 -4.26
N THR A 181 -4.23 1.46 -5.30
CA THR A 181 -2.79 1.76 -5.47
C THR A 181 -2.52 3.25 -5.61
N GLN A 182 -3.53 4.08 -5.37
CA GLN A 182 -3.57 5.54 -5.36
C GLN A 182 -3.23 6.19 -6.71
N PHE A 183 -1.99 6.02 -7.19
CA PHE A 183 -1.47 6.59 -8.43
C PHE A 183 -0.99 5.52 -9.39
N LEU A 184 -1.15 5.76 -10.68
CA LEU A 184 -0.57 4.92 -11.72
C LEU A 184 0.90 5.32 -11.96
N THR A 185 1.78 4.32 -11.93
CA THR A 185 3.18 4.46 -12.35
C THR A 185 3.47 3.49 -13.48
N PRO A 186 4.51 3.70 -14.31
CA PRO A 186 4.87 2.76 -15.37
C PRO A 186 5.08 1.33 -14.85
N HIS A 187 5.64 1.21 -13.65
CA HIS A 187 5.83 -0.08 -13.01
C HIS A 187 4.51 -0.77 -12.66
N LEU A 188 3.56 -0.03 -12.09
CA LEU A 188 2.25 -0.54 -11.72
C LEU A 188 1.40 -0.85 -12.97
N ALA A 189 1.48 -0.02 -14.01
CA ALA A 189 0.82 -0.29 -15.28
C ALA A 189 1.28 -1.62 -15.88
N ALA A 190 2.60 -1.90 -15.82
CA ALA A 190 3.15 -3.19 -16.29
C ALA A 190 2.68 -4.40 -15.45
N LEU A 191 2.16 -4.17 -14.25
CA LEU A 191 1.57 -5.20 -13.36
C LEU A 191 0.04 -5.31 -13.50
N GLY A 192 -0.58 -4.52 -14.39
CA GLY A 192 -2.02 -4.59 -14.65
C GLY A 192 -2.86 -3.57 -13.87
N VAL A 193 -2.22 -2.63 -13.17
CA VAL A 193 -2.94 -1.51 -12.53
C VAL A 193 -3.53 -0.61 -13.61
N THR A 194 -4.77 -0.19 -13.40
CA THR A 194 -5.53 0.71 -14.28
C THR A 194 -6.09 1.89 -13.50
N GLU A 195 -6.49 2.93 -14.20
CA GLU A 195 -7.12 4.11 -13.61
C GLU A 195 -8.62 4.09 -13.86
N ILE A 196 -9.36 4.49 -12.85
CA ILE A 196 -10.81 4.70 -12.91
C ILE A 196 -11.16 6.12 -12.45
N PRO A 197 -12.27 6.70 -12.93
CA PRO A 197 -12.75 7.98 -12.41
C PRO A 197 -12.96 7.92 -10.90
N ARG A 198 -12.59 8.97 -10.18
CA ARG A 198 -12.72 9.06 -8.73
C ARG A 198 -14.13 8.71 -8.24
N ARG A 199 -15.18 9.16 -8.94
CA ARG A 199 -16.58 8.82 -8.59
C ARG A 199 -16.83 7.30 -8.58
N VAL A 200 -16.25 6.57 -9.54
CA VAL A 200 -16.37 5.10 -9.62
C VAL A 200 -15.60 4.45 -8.47
N TYR A 201 -14.39 4.95 -8.18
CA TYR A 201 -13.60 4.48 -7.04
C TYR A 201 -14.35 4.66 -5.71
N GLU A 202 -14.90 5.84 -5.45
CA GLU A 202 -15.65 6.14 -4.21
C GLU A 202 -16.90 5.25 -4.06
N GLN A 203 -17.57 4.92 -5.17
CA GLN A 203 -18.69 3.97 -5.16
C GLN A 203 -18.22 2.56 -4.78
N ARG A 204 -17.10 2.09 -5.36
CA ARG A 204 -16.50 0.78 -5.04
C ARG A 204 -16.00 0.73 -3.60
N LEU A 205 -15.37 1.80 -3.13
CA LEU A 205 -14.89 1.89 -1.75
C LEU A 205 -16.07 1.77 -0.77
N ARG A 206 -17.16 2.53 -0.98
CA ARG A 206 -18.36 2.41 -0.15
C ARG A 206 -18.92 0.99 -0.13
N ALA A 207 -18.94 0.29 -1.27
CA ALA A 207 -19.38 -1.10 -1.34
C ALA A 207 -18.44 -2.05 -0.59
N ALA A 208 -17.12 -1.90 -0.77
CA ALA A 208 -16.12 -2.70 -0.08
C ALA A 208 -16.18 -2.53 1.45
N LEU A 209 -16.44 -1.32 1.94
CA LEU A 209 -16.57 -1.03 3.38
C LEU A 209 -17.81 -1.66 4.03
N GLN A 210 -18.77 -2.19 3.27
CA GLN A 210 -19.91 -2.95 3.81
C GLN A 210 -19.59 -4.45 3.99
N LEU A 211 -18.50 -4.94 3.41
CA LEU A 211 -18.12 -6.35 3.53
C LEU A 211 -17.47 -6.61 4.89
N ASN A 212 -17.55 -7.85 5.35
CA ASN A 212 -16.93 -8.26 6.62
C ASN A 212 -15.69 -9.13 6.37
N CYS A 213 -14.73 -8.61 5.59
CA CYS A 213 -13.46 -9.28 5.35
C CYS A 213 -12.51 -9.05 6.51
N THR A 214 -11.74 -10.08 6.85
CA THR A 214 -10.68 -10.04 7.88
C THR A 214 -9.36 -10.51 7.27
N TRP A 215 -8.25 -9.95 7.71
CA TRP A 215 -6.93 -10.34 7.24
C TRP A 215 -6.59 -11.78 7.66
N ASN A 216 -6.74 -12.10 8.93
CA ASN A 216 -6.55 -13.44 9.45
C ASN A 216 -7.82 -14.28 9.34
N GLU A 217 -7.67 -15.61 9.43
CA GLU A 217 -8.82 -16.49 9.63
C GLU A 217 -9.50 -16.15 10.95
N MET A 218 -10.83 -16.13 10.94
CA MET A 218 -11.55 -16.05 12.21
C MET A 218 -11.39 -17.40 12.90
N ASP A 219 -10.86 -17.38 14.12
CA ASP A 219 -10.91 -18.57 14.97
C ASP A 219 -12.39 -18.94 15.16
N THR A 220 -12.79 -20.07 14.58
CA THR A 220 -14.16 -20.63 14.68
C THR A 220 -14.33 -21.41 15.97
#